data_4e3327e5602bd31964e5ccdca41df8b5
#
_entry.id   4e3327e5602bd31964e5ccdca41df8b5
#
_cell.length_a   1.000
_cell.length_b   1.000
_cell.length_c   1.000
_cell.angle_alpha   90.00
_cell.angle_beta   90.00
_cell.angle_gamma   90.00
#
_symmetry.space_group_name_H-M   'P 1'
#
loop_
_entity.id
_entity.type
_entity.pdbx_description
1 polymer ?
#
loop_
_entity_poly.entity_id
_entity_poly.type
_entity_poly.pdbx_seq_one_letter_code
_entity_poly.pdbx_strand_id
1 'polypeptide(L)'
;MKEQFEKVIEYRIVPVVAIQDVDNGTPLAEALIEGGLPCAEITFRTAAAGAVIETLAKRGDMLVGAGTVLNIEQAQTAIDAGACFIVAPGLNPKVVEYCLNHSITVTPGVATPTDIERAMGFGLEIVKYFPAEAFGGLKTLKAISAPYGMMKFIPTGGINAENVCEYLRHPKVAAVGGSWMVSSSLISDRQFETITRLTKEAVALSKEA
;
A
#
# COMPACT_ATOMS: atom_id res chain seq x y z
N MET A 1 -0.34 -8.08 14.16
CA MET A 1 -0.64 -7.43 12.87
C MET A 1 -0.58 -5.90 12.93
N LYS A 2 -1.13 -5.22 13.96
CA LYS A 2 -0.97 -3.76 14.12
C LYS A 2 0.51 -3.36 14.13
N GLU A 3 1.33 -4.03 14.90
CA GLU A 3 2.79 -3.82 14.98
C GLU A 3 3.51 -4.02 13.63
N GLN A 4 3.09 -5.01 12.82
CA GLN A 4 3.64 -5.21 11.48
C GLN A 4 3.30 -4.06 10.55
N PHE A 5 2.06 -3.54 10.64
CA PHE A 5 1.66 -2.40 9.83
C PHE A 5 2.37 -1.10 10.28
N GLU A 6 2.65 -0.93 11.56
CA GLU A 6 3.46 0.18 12.05
C GLU A 6 4.85 0.18 11.40
N LYS A 7 5.49 -1.00 11.26
CA LYS A 7 6.73 -1.14 10.49
C LYS A 7 6.58 -0.76 9.01
N VAL A 8 5.45 -1.12 8.39
CA VAL A 8 5.18 -0.69 6.99
C VAL A 8 5.12 0.84 6.90
N ILE A 9 4.52 1.50 7.88
CA ILE A 9 4.46 2.97 7.92
C ILE A 9 5.85 3.59 8.14
N GLU A 10 6.71 2.97 8.94
CA GLU A 10 8.09 3.44 9.17
C GLU A 10 8.92 3.49 7.88
N TYR A 11 8.65 2.61 6.91
CA TYR A 11 9.29 2.68 5.58
C TYR A 11 8.86 3.89 4.77
N ARG A 12 7.74 4.53 5.11
CA ARG A 12 7.17 5.73 4.48
C ARG A 12 6.72 5.55 3.02
N ILE A 13 7.16 4.50 2.35
CA ILE A 13 6.77 4.15 0.97
C ILE A 13 6.32 2.69 0.94
N VAL A 14 5.16 2.43 0.33
CA VAL A 14 4.64 1.08 0.11
C VAL A 14 4.65 0.80 -1.40
N PRO A 15 5.51 -0.12 -1.88
CA PRO A 15 5.48 -0.55 -3.28
C PRO A 15 4.13 -1.21 -3.62
N VAL A 16 3.42 -0.65 -4.60
CA VAL A 16 2.12 -1.16 -5.08
C VAL A 16 2.35 -1.98 -6.34
N VAL A 17 2.18 -3.28 -6.22
CA VAL A 17 2.59 -4.29 -7.19
C VAL A 17 1.39 -4.88 -7.92
N ALA A 18 1.45 -4.93 -9.25
CA ALA A 18 0.60 -5.78 -10.09
C ALA A 18 1.51 -6.79 -10.81
N ILE A 19 1.44 -8.06 -10.44
CA ILE A 19 2.28 -9.13 -10.92
C ILE A 19 1.44 -10.26 -11.48
N GLN A 20 1.78 -10.77 -12.66
CA GLN A 20 0.99 -11.79 -13.36
C GLN A 20 1.59 -13.19 -13.24
N ASP A 21 2.91 -13.26 -13.13
CA ASP A 21 3.64 -14.51 -13.04
C ASP A 21 4.15 -14.72 -11.61
N VAL A 22 3.75 -15.81 -10.99
CA VAL A 22 4.14 -16.18 -9.62
C VAL A 22 5.66 -16.34 -9.49
N ASP A 23 6.32 -16.82 -10.53
CA ASP A 23 7.78 -17.05 -10.55
C ASP A 23 8.58 -15.75 -10.43
N ASN A 24 7.97 -14.61 -10.75
CA ASN A 24 8.59 -13.29 -10.55
C ASN A 24 8.47 -12.78 -9.10
N GLY A 25 7.71 -13.45 -8.24
CA GLY A 25 7.50 -13.03 -6.85
C GLY A 25 8.77 -13.01 -6.03
N THR A 26 9.49 -14.13 -5.99
CA THR A 26 10.74 -14.25 -5.22
C THR A 26 11.83 -13.27 -5.70
N PRO A 27 12.14 -13.17 -7.00
CA PRO A 27 13.11 -12.16 -7.47
C PRO A 27 12.70 -10.72 -7.18
N LEU A 28 11.40 -10.40 -7.23
CA LEU A 28 10.88 -9.10 -6.85
C LEU A 28 11.12 -8.81 -5.35
N ALA A 29 10.86 -9.79 -4.49
CA ALA A 29 11.10 -9.65 -3.05
C ALA A 29 12.58 -9.37 -2.77
N GLU A 30 13.49 -10.12 -3.39
CA GLU A 30 14.93 -9.92 -3.26
C GLU A 30 15.35 -8.51 -3.69
N ALA A 31 14.84 -8.03 -4.81
CA ALA A 31 15.10 -6.68 -5.31
C ALA A 31 14.62 -5.59 -4.35
N LEU A 32 13.42 -5.75 -3.78
CA LEU A 32 12.87 -4.79 -2.80
C LEU A 32 13.65 -4.81 -1.49
N ILE A 33 14.00 -5.99 -0.97
CA ILE A 33 14.81 -6.15 0.26
C ILE A 33 16.19 -5.52 0.08
N GLU A 34 16.88 -5.83 -1.01
CA GLU A 34 18.18 -5.24 -1.34
C GLU A 34 18.07 -3.72 -1.53
N GLY A 35 16.95 -3.25 -2.06
CA GLY A 35 16.61 -1.85 -2.20
C GLY A 35 16.32 -1.12 -0.87
N GLY A 36 16.12 -1.86 0.22
CA GLY A 36 15.82 -1.30 1.55
C GLY A 36 14.33 -1.09 1.85
N LEU A 37 13.42 -1.69 1.05
CA LEU A 37 11.98 -1.69 1.27
C LEU A 37 11.45 -3.14 1.38
N PRO A 38 11.66 -3.83 2.51
CA PRO A 38 11.16 -5.19 2.69
C PRO A 38 9.64 -5.20 2.97
N CYS A 39 8.87 -4.58 2.09
CA CYS A 39 7.40 -4.58 2.12
C CYS A 39 6.83 -4.46 0.71
N ALA A 40 5.60 -4.96 0.50
CA ALA A 40 4.85 -4.78 -0.74
C ALA A 40 3.34 -4.91 -0.54
N GLU A 41 2.55 -4.12 -1.27
CA GLU A 41 1.11 -4.27 -1.48
C GLU A 41 0.90 -5.05 -2.79
N ILE A 42 0.61 -6.36 -2.72
CA ILE A 42 0.32 -7.19 -3.90
C ILE A 42 -1.16 -7.04 -4.26
N THR A 43 -1.45 -6.56 -5.46
CA THR A 43 -2.81 -6.18 -5.84
C THR A 43 -3.60 -7.30 -6.51
N PHE A 44 -4.87 -7.49 -6.10
CA PHE A 44 -5.84 -8.38 -6.75
C PHE A 44 -6.32 -7.88 -8.12
N ARG A 45 -5.44 -7.19 -8.85
CA ARG A 45 -5.62 -6.86 -10.28
C ARG A 45 -5.28 -8.03 -11.19
N THR A 46 -4.64 -9.06 -10.65
CA THR A 46 -4.22 -10.26 -11.38
C THR A 46 -4.68 -11.51 -10.65
N ALA A 47 -4.85 -12.60 -11.37
CA ALA A 47 -5.20 -13.89 -10.79
C ALA A 47 -4.08 -14.50 -9.94
N ALA A 48 -2.83 -14.08 -10.15
CA ALA A 48 -1.67 -14.59 -9.43
C ALA A 48 -1.55 -14.02 -8.00
N ALA A 49 -2.30 -12.98 -7.64
CA ALA A 49 -2.10 -12.23 -6.41
C ALA A 49 -2.07 -13.10 -5.15
N GLY A 50 -3.03 -14.00 -4.96
CA GLY A 50 -3.08 -14.88 -3.79
C GLY A 50 -1.84 -15.79 -3.68
N ALA A 51 -1.43 -16.41 -4.77
CA ALA A 51 -0.26 -17.29 -4.81
C ALA A 51 1.06 -16.52 -4.58
N VAL A 52 1.15 -15.29 -5.11
CA VAL A 52 2.31 -14.43 -4.86
C VAL A 52 2.36 -14.00 -3.39
N ILE A 53 1.23 -13.59 -2.80
CA ILE A 53 1.17 -13.25 -1.36
C ILE A 53 1.65 -14.43 -0.52
N GLU A 54 1.14 -15.64 -0.79
CA GLU A 54 1.53 -16.85 -0.07
C GLU A 54 3.04 -17.13 -0.19
N THR A 55 3.58 -17.03 -1.40
CA THR A 55 5.02 -17.23 -1.66
C THR A 55 5.86 -16.23 -0.87
N LEU A 56 5.48 -14.95 -0.90
CA LEU A 56 6.23 -13.91 -0.22
C LEU A 56 6.07 -13.95 1.30
N ALA A 57 4.87 -14.25 1.82
CA ALA A 57 4.63 -14.38 3.25
C ALA A 57 5.42 -15.54 3.87
N LYS A 58 5.55 -16.66 3.17
CA LYS A 58 6.36 -17.83 3.62
C LYS A 58 7.84 -17.54 3.74
N ARG A 59 8.36 -16.53 3.07
CA ARG A 59 9.78 -16.12 3.20
C ARG A 59 10.10 -15.61 4.60
N GLY A 60 9.16 -14.86 5.21
CA GLY A 60 9.33 -14.31 6.57
C GLY A 60 10.29 -13.13 6.68
N ASP A 61 10.90 -12.67 5.58
CA ASP A 61 11.90 -11.59 5.51
C ASP A 61 11.34 -10.28 4.97
N MET A 62 10.02 -10.23 4.65
CA MET A 62 9.34 -9.03 4.21
C MET A 62 7.89 -8.95 4.70
N LEU A 63 7.31 -7.75 4.72
CA LEU A 63 5.93 -7.49 5.09
C LEU A 63 5.06 -7.43 3.84
N VAL A 64 4.11 -8.36 3.72
CA VAL A 64 3.27 -8.48 2.53
C VAL A 64 1.84 -8.12 2.87
N GLY A 65 1.28 -7.16 2.14
CA GLY A 65 -0.12 -6.82 2.17
C GLY A 65 -0.84 -7.15 0.87
N ALA A 66 -2.15 -7.18 0.93
CA ALA A 66 -3.02 -7.36 -0.23
C ALA A 66 -3.69 -6.04 -0.60
N GLY A 67 -3.57 -5.64 -1.86
CA GLY A 67 -4.20 -4.45 -2.42
C GLY A 67 -5.34 -4.76 -3.38
N THR A 68 -6.15 -3.74 -3.67
CA THR A 68 -7.31 -3.86 -4.57
C THR A 68 -8.30 -4.94 -4.11
N VAL A 69 -8.47 -5.06 -2.78
CA VAL A 69 -9.43 -5.98 -2.19
C VAL A 69 -10.83 -5.35 -2.24
N LEU A 70 -11.74 -5.95 -3.02
CA LEU A 70 -13.06 -5.38 -3.33
C LEU A 70 -14.21 -6.07 -2.60
N ASN A 71 -14.00 -7.30 -2.14
CA ASN A 71 -15.01 -8.13 -1.51
C ASN A 71 -14.41 -9.04 -0.42
N ILE A 72 -15.29 -9.70 0.32
CA ILE A 72 -14.92 -10.60 1.44
C ILE A 72 -14.11 -11.80 0.94
N GLU A 73 -14.42 -12.35 -0.22
CA GLU A 73 -13.73 -13.51 -0.78
C GLU A 73 -12.25 -13.20 -1.04
N GLN A 74 -11.96 -12.04 -1.62
CA GLN A 74 -10.58 -11.57 -1.81
C GLN A 74 -9.89 -11.30 -0.47
N ALA A 75 -10.60 -10.72 0.51
CA ALA A 75 -10.04 -10.50 1.85
C ALA A 75 -9.68 -11.83 2.53
N GLN A 76 -10.56 -12.84 2.46
CA GLN A 76 -10.31 -14.18 2.99
C GLN A 76 -9.09 -14.81 2.30
N THR A 77 -9.06 -14.81 0.96
CA THR A 77 -7.94 -15.36 0.18
C THR A 77 -6.62 -14.69 0.59
N ALA A 78 -6.61 -13.37 0.78
CA ALA A 78 -5.42 -12.64 1.21
C ALA A 78 -4.95 -13.03 2.61
N ILE A 79 -5.88 -13.15 3.55
CA ILE A 79 -5.60 -13.54 4.95
C ILE A 79 -5.05 -14.97 4.99
N ASP A 80 -5.69 -15.91 4.29
CA ASP A 80 -5.28 -17.31 4.22
C ASP A 80 -3.89 -17.45 3.58
N ALA A 81 -3.57 -16.59 2.62
CA ALA A 81 -2.25 -16.51 1.98
C ALA A 81 -1.17 -15.86 2.87
N GLY A 82 -1.53 -15.31 4.04
CA GLY A 82 -0.59 -14.72 5.00
C GLY A 82 -0.35 -13.22 4.84
N ALA A 83 -1.26 -12.48 4.16
CA ALA A 83 -1.19 -11.03 4.13
C ALA A 83 -1.28 -10.44 5.55
N CYS A 84 -0.40 -9.49 5.88
CA CYS A 84 -0.37 -8.85 7.20
C CYS A 84 -1.17 -7.54 7.26
N PHE A 85 -1.61 -7.01 6.12
CA PHE A 85 -2.54 -5.88 6.00
C PHE A 85 -3.34 -5.95 4.70
N ILE A 86 -4.50 -5.29 4.71
CA ILE A 86 -5.42 -5.22 3.56
C ILE A 86 -5.57 -3.76 3.12
N VAL A 87 -5.57 -3.54 1.81
CA VAL A 87 -5.79 -2.24 1.18
C VAL A 87 -6.91 -2.34 0.14
N ALA A 88 -7.86 -1.44 0.20
CA ALA A 88 -8.96 -1.36 -0.74
C ALA A 88 -8.95 -0.01 -1.51
N PRO A 89 -9.43 0.05 -2.76
CA PRO A 89 -9.50 1.30 -3.51
C PRO A 89 -10.61 2.25 -3.01
N GLY A 90 -11.60 1.73 -2.31
CA GLY A 90 -12.71 2.47 -1.71
C GLY A 90 -13.10 1.87 -0.37
N LEU A 91 -14.04 2.51 0.32
CA LEU A 91 -14.55 2.06 1.61
C LEU A 91 -15.77 1.16 1.40
N ASN A 92 -15.56 -0.17 1.34
CA ASN A 92 -16.61 -1.14 1.40
C ASN A 92 -16.83 -1.57 2.87
N PRO A 93 -17.95 -1.22 3.51
CA PRO A 93 -18.19 -1.54 4.93
C PRO A 93 -18.04 -3.02 5.25
N LYS A 94 -18.53 -3.90 4.37
CA LYS A 94 -18.45 -5.36 4.57
C LYS A 94 -17.01 -5.88 4.61
N VAL A 95 -16.14 -5.33 3.77
CA VAL A 95 -14.71 -5.69 3.76
C VAL A 95 -14.02 -5.16 5.01
N VAL A 96 -14.33 -3.91 5.40
CA VAL A 96 -13.76 -3.31 6.62
C VAL A 96 -14.16 -4.11 7.85
N GLU A 97 -15.44 -4.38 8.04
CA GLU A 97 -15.97 -5.20 9.16
C GLU A 97 -15.33 -6.59 9.18
N TYR A 98 -15.24 -7.24 8.02
CA TYR A 98 -14.62 -8.55 7.90
C TYR A 98 -13.17 -8.53 8.38
N CYS A 99 -12.37 -7.56 7.92
CA CYS A 99 -10.98 -7.42 8.32
C CYS A 99 -10.84 -7.15 9.82
N LEU A 100 -11.65 -6.25 10.38
CA LEU A 100 -11.62 -5.94 11.81
C LEU A 100 -11.98 -7.16 12.67
N ASN A 101 -12.99 -7.93 12.28
CA ASN A 101 -13.40 -9.17 12.97
C ASN A 101 -12.31 -10.25 12.94
N HIS A 102 -11.44 -10.24 11.93
CA HIS A 102 -10.29 -11.14 11.82
C HIS A 102 -8.99 -10.51 12.37
N SER A 103 -9.09 -9.37 13.05
CA SER A 103 -7.96 -8.64 13.66
C SER A 103 -6.85 -8.33 12.64
N ILE A 104 -7.18 -8.11 11.36
CA ILE A 104 -6.24 -7.67 10.34
C ILE A 104 -6.37 -6.18 10.08
N THR A 105 -5.24 -5.50 9.94
CA THR A 105 -5.24 -4.08 9.63
C THR A 105 -5.78 -3.84 8.22
N VAL A 106 -6.72 -2.88 8.08
CA VAL A 106 -7.29 -2.49 6.80
C VAL A 106 -7.18 -0.99 6.58
N THR A 107 -6.75 -0.59 5.37
CA THR A 107 -6.70 0.81 4.92
C THR A 107 -7.60 0.98 3.70
N PRO A 108 -8.90 1.29 3.92
CA PRO A 108 -9.83 1.53 2.81
C PRO A 108 -9.53 2.87 2.13
N GLY A 109 -9.87 2.94 0.84
CA GLY A 109 -9.77 4.16 0.05
C GLY A 109 -10.86 5.17 0.42
N VAL A 110 -10.45 6.44 0.54
CA VAL A 110 -11.32 7.59 0.77
C VAL A 110 -10.96 8.72 -0.20
N ALA A 111 -11.95 9.53 -0.56
CA ALA A 111 -11.76 10.69 -1.42
C ALA A 111 -12.63 11.89 -0.99
N THR A 112 -13.58 11.68 -0.09
CA THR A 112 -14.53 12.70 0.38
C THR A 112 -14.58 12.74 1.90
N PRO A 113 -15.06 13.86 2.49
CA PRO A 113 -15.35 13.96 3.92
C PRO A 113 -16.25 12.81 4.43
N THR A 114 -17.29 12.46 3.66
CA THR A 114 -18.20 11.35 4.02
C THR A 114 -17.47 10.02 4.16
N ASP A 115 -16.50 9.74 3.29
CA ASP A 115 -15.72 8.50 3.36
C ASP A 115 -14.82 8.49 4.61
N ILE A 116 -14.22 9.65 4.93
CA ILE A 116 -13.37 9.80 6.12
C ILE A 116 -14.21 9.57 7.39
N GLU A 117 -15.40 10.19 7.50
CA GLU A 117 -16.29 10.03 8.64
C GLU A 117 -16.77 8.57 8.80
N ARG A 118 -17.04 7.89 7.69
CA ARG A 118 -17.35 6.46 7.71
C ARG A 118 -16.17 5.62 8.22
N ALA A 119 -14.96 5.91 7.78
CA ALA A 119 -13.76 5.23 8.27
C ALA A 119 -13.56 5.47 9.77
N MET A 120 -13.76 6.70 10.24
CA MET A 120 -13.73 7.02 11.68
C MET A 120 -14.80 6.27 12.47
N GLY A 121 -15.98 6.06 11.91
CA GLY A 121 -17.05 5.25 12.51
C GLY A 121 -16.66 3.78 12.74
N PHE A 122 -15.71 3.24 11.98
CA PHE A 122 -15.09 1.93 12.19
C PHE A 122 -13.88 1.97 13.15
N GLY A 123 -13.54 3.12 13.72
CA GLY A 123 -12.36 3.29 14.56
C GLY A 123 -11.03 3.29 13.81
N LEU A 124 -11.05 3.53 12.49
CA LEU A 124 -9.83 3.59 11.70
C LEU A 124 -9.15 4.96 11.88
N GLU A 125 -7.84 4.95 12.03
CA GLU A 125 -7.01 6.15 12.17
C GLU A 125 -6.17 6.43 10.93
N ILE A 126 -5.95 5.40 10.08
CA ILE A 126 -5.17 5.49 8.84
C ILE A 126 -6.02 5.00 7.69
N VAL A 127 -6.09 5.78 6.61
CA VAL A 127 -6.86 5.46 5.40
C VAL A 127 -6.03 5.75 4.15
N LYS A 128 -6.36 5.08 3.05
CA LYS A 128 -5.78 5.36 1.73
C LYS A 128 -6.49 6.55 1.09
N TYR A 129 -5.75 7.58 0.67
CA TYR A 129 -6.30 8.63 -0.20
C TYR A 129 -6.08 8.23 -1.66
N PHE A 130 -7.17 7.94 -2.38
CA PHE A 130 -7.08 7.34 -3.72
C PHE A 130 -8.25 7.73 -4.63
N PRO A 131 -7.98 7.99 -5.92
CA PRO A 131 -6.67 8.19 -6.57
C PRO A 131 -6.12 9.61 -6.34
N ALA A 132 -4.95 9.71 -5.69
CA ALA A 132 -4.48 10.97 -5.11
C ALA A 132 -4.33 12.10 -6.14
N GLU A 133 -3.49 11.94 -7.16
CA GLU A 133 -3.23 13.00 -8.14
C GLU A 133 -4.47 13.34 -8.98
N ALA A 134 -5.23 12.33 -9.40
CA ALA A 134 -6.44 12.53 -10.20
C ALA A 134 -7.54 13.31 -9.45
N PHE A 135 -7.53 13.27 -8.11
CA PHE A 135 -8.46 14.01 -7.26
C PHE A 135 -7.88 15.31 -6.69
N GLY A 136 -6.85 15.85 -7.32
CA GLY A 136 -6.29 17.16 -7.02
C GLY A 136 -5.10 17.14 -6.06
N GLY A 137 -4.53 15.96 -5.84
CA GLY A 137 -3.24 15.79 -5.19
C GLY A 137 -3.20 16.29 -3.75
N LEU A 138 -2.03 16.74 -3.36
CA LEU A 138 -1.77 17.24 -2.00
C LEU A 138 -2.64 18.47 -1.65
N LYS A 139 -2.98 19.30 -2.62
CA LYS A 139 -3.86 20.46 -2.40
C LYS A 139 -5.24 20.03 -1.88
N THR A 140 -5.85 19.04 -2.52
CA THR A 140 -7.15 18.52 -2.09
C THR A 140 -7.03 17.77 -0.78
N LEU A 141 -5.98 16.94 -0.61
CA LEU A 141 -5.73 16.24 0.65
C LEU A 141 -5.64 17.21 1.84
N LYS A 142 -4.90 18.31 1.72
CA LYS A 142 -4.82 19.36 2.75
C LYS A 142 -6.20 19.90 3.12
N ALA A 143 -7.03 20.19 2.13
CA ALA A 143 -8.36 20.77 2.35
C ALA A 143 -9.32 19.79 3.05
N ILE A 144 -9.42 18.54 2.54
CA ILE A 144 -10.36 17.55 3.09
C ILE A 144 -9.93 17.00 4.45
N SER A 145 -8.62 16.94 4.73
CA SER A 145 -8.09 16.39 5.98
C SER A 145 -8.09 17.41 7.14
N ALA A 146 -8.23 18.69 6.85
CA ALA A 146 -8.13 19.76 7.86
C ALA A 146 -9.07 19.56 9.07
N PRO A 147 -10.36 19.17 8.90
CA PRO A 147 -11.26 18.96 10.03
C PRO A 147 -10.93 17.74 10.90
N TYR A 148 -10.14 16.78 10.39
CA TYR A 148 -9.96 15.46 11.00
C TYR A 148 -8.58 15.34 11.66
N GLY A 149 -8.44 15.90 12.87
CA GLY A 149 -7.15 16.03 13.60
C GLY A 149 -6.37 14.74 13.75
N MET A 150 -7.05 13.62 14.05
CA MET A 150 -6.44 12.32 14.36
C MET A 150 -6.15 11.47 13.11
N MET A 151 -6.81 11.75 11.98
CA MET A 151 -6.67 10.94 10.78
C MET A 151 -5.33 11.13 10.10
N LYS A 152 -4.76 10.01 9.65
CA LYS A 152 -3.58 9.94 8.77
C LYS A 152 -3.95 9.30 7.43
N PHE A 153 -3.18 9.62 6.42
CA PHE A 153 -3.47 9.22 5.05
C PHE A 153 -2.27 8.54 4.40
N ILE A 154 -2.58 7.60 3.51
CA ILE A 154 -1.60 6.98 2.59
C ILE A 154 -2.04 7.36 1.16
N PRO A 155 -1.58 8.51 0.65
CA PRO A 155 -1.85 8.90 -0.73
C PRO A 155 -1.29 7.86 -1.71
N THR A 156 -2.12 7.47 -2.67
CA THR A 156 -1.77 6.48 -3.69
C THR A 156 -2.42 6.86 -5.02
N GLY A 157 -1.72 6.62 -6.12
CA GLY A 157 -2.16 6.96 -7.47
C GLY A 157 -1.58 8.27 -7.98
N GLY A 158 -0.62 8.16 -8.92
CA GLY A 158 0.13 9.28 -9.47
C GLY A 158 1.33 9.72 -8.64
N ILE A 159 1.62 9.04 -7.52
CA ILE A 159 2.84 9.30 -6.74
C ILE A 159 4.05 8.71 -7.48
N ASN A 160 5.13 9.49 -7.56
CA ASN A 160 6.37 9.15 -8.24
C ASN A 160 7.58 9.84 -7.57
N ALA A 161 8.78 9.68 -8.15
CA ALA A 161 10.01 10.25 -7.60
C ALA A 161 10.01 11.80 -7.53
N GLU A 162 9.25 12.47 -8.39
CA GLU A 162 9.23 13.94 -8.47
C GLU A 162 8.36 14.56 -7.36
N ASN A 163 7.28 13.88 -6.94
CA ASN A 163 6.29 14.44 -6.00
C ASN A 163 6.30 13.79 -4.62
N VAL A 164 6.95 12.62 -4.44
CA VAL A 164 6.92 11.84 -3.18
C VAL A 164 7.37 12.65 -1.97
N CYS A 165 8.43 13.45 -2.08
CA CYS A 165 8.94 14.26 -0.97
C CYS A 165 7.93 15.31 -0.49
N GLU A 166 7.18 15.93 -1.41
CA GLU A 166 6.16 16.92 -1.06
C GLU A 166 5.04 16.28 -0.23
N TYR A 167 4.59 15.07 -0.62
CA TYR A 167 3.60 14.31 0.15
C TYR A 167 4.13 13.92 1.52
N LEU A 168 5.33 13.36 1.58
CA LEU A 168 5.91 12.85 2.83
C LEU A 168 6.21 13.93 3.87
N ARG A 169 6.44 15.19 3.46
CA ARG A 169 6.58 16.34 4.38
C ARG A 169 5.27 16.76 5.03
N HIS A 170 4.13 16.31 4.50
CA HIS A 170 2.84 16.72 5.04
C HIS A 170 2.50 15.94 6.32
N PRO A 171 2.19 16.61 7.46
CA PRO A 171 2.06 15.94 8.76
C PRO A 171 0.88 14.96 8.85
N LYS A 172 -0.08 15.02 7.92
CA LYS A 172 -1.20 14.07 7.82
C LYS A 172 -0.87 12.84 6.97
N VAL A 173 0.27 12.81 6.28
CA VAL A 173 0.69 11.66 5.48
C VAL A 173 1.54 10.73 6.35
N ALA A 174 1.06 9.50 6.51
CA ALA A 174 1.77 8.47 7.27
C ALA A 174 2.80 7.76 6.40
N ALA A 175 2.43 7.45 5.17
CA ALA A 175 3.26 6.86 4.13
C ALA A 175 2.64 7.19 2.76
N VAL A 176 3.27 6.79 1.66
CA VAL A 176 2.70 6.86 0.31
C VAL A 176 2.69 5.50 -0.35
N GLY A 177 1.68 5.23 -1.20
CA GLY A 177 1.66 4.06 -2.08
C GLY A 177 2.14 4.44 -3.48
N GLY A 178 3.13 3.74 -4.00
CA GLY A 178 3.69 4.03 -5.32
C GLY A 178 4.09 2.79 -6.09
N SER A 179 4.03 2.88 -7.43
CA SER A 179 4.39 1.78 -8.32
C SER A 179 5.56 2.10 -9.26
N TRP A 180 6.14 3.30 -9.16
CA TRP A 180 7.18 3.73 -10.12
C TRP A 180 8.46 2.88 -10.05
N MET A 181 8.82 2.34 -8.87
CA MET A 181 9.96 1.45 -8.69
C MET A 181 9.66 0.00 -9.06
N VAL A 182 8.37 -0.38 -9.16
CA VAL A 182 7.91 -1.76 -9.39
C VAL A 182 6.86 -1.83 -10.51
N SER A 183 7.07 -1.07 -11.60
CA SER A 183 6.14 -1.09 -12.72
C SER A 183 5.96 -2.51 -13.26
N SER A 184 4.74 -2.82 -13.74
CA SER A 184 4.44 -4.15 -14.27
C SER A 184 5.35 -4.55 -15.44
N SER A 185 5.81 -3.58 -16.25
CA SER A 185 6.78 -3.81 -17.32
C SER A 185 8.14 -4.26 -16.78
N LEU A 186 8.68 -3.57 -15.77
CA LEU A 186 9.95 -3.98 -15.15
C LEU A 186 9.90 -5.40 -14.57
N ILE A 187 8.76 -5.77 -13.97
CA ILE A 187 8.57 -7.10 -13.40
C ILE A 187 8.46 -8.15 -14.50
N SER A 188 7.63 -7.92 -15.54
CA SER A 188 7.45 -8.87 -16.65
C SER A 188 8.71 -9.04 -17.48
N ASP A 189 9.49 -7.99 -17.67
CA ASP A 189 10.77 -8.02 -18.37
C ASP A 189 11.93 -8.48 -17.47
N ARG A 190 11.63 -8.90 -16.23
CA ARG A 190 12.58 -9.40 -15.22
C ARG A 190 13.74 -8.46 -14.93
N GLN A 191 13.49 -7.14 -14.98
CA GLN A 191 14.49 -6.10 -14.73
C GLN A 191 14.69 -5.83 -13.23
N PHE A 192 15.01 -6.86 -12.46
CA PHE A 192 15.08 -6.78 -10.99
C PHE A 192 16.22 -5.91 -10.49
N GLU A 193 17.35 -5.83 -11.18
CA GLU A 193 18.43 -4.88 -10.87
C GLU A 193 17.97 -3.42 -10.98
N THR A 194 17.16 -3.12 -12.00
CA THR A 194 16.54 -1.80 -12.15
C THR A 194 15.57 -1.52 -11.00
N ILE A 195 14.76 -2.51 -10.59
CA ILE A 195 13.86 -2.39 -9.44
C ILE A 195 14.65 -2.12 -8.17
N THR A 196 15.75 -2.85 -7.92
CA THR A 196 16.63 -2.60 -6.77
C THR A 196 17.17 -1.16 -6.76
N ARG A 197 17.66 -0.67 -7.88
CA ARG A 197 18.17 0.70 -8.00
C ARG A 197 17.09 1.74 -7.73
N LEU A 198 15.92 1.63 -8.38
CA LEU A 198 14.80 2.55 -8.18
C LEU A 198 14.26 2.51 -6.75
N THR A 199 14.31 1.35 -6.11
CA THR A 199 13.91 1.19 -4.71
C THR A 199 14.91 1.90 -3.79
N LYS A 200 16.22 1.77 -4.01
CA LYS A 200 17.26 2.54 -3.27
C LYS A 200 17.06 4.05 -3.42
N GLU A 201 16.76 4.52 -4.63
CA GLU A 201 16.45 5.93 -4.90
C GLU A 201 15.19 6.38 -4.12
N ALA A 202 14.12 5.58 -4.14
CA ALA A 202 12.90 5.88 -3.40
C ALA A 202 13.14 5.96 -1.88
N VAL A 203 13.93 5.04 -1.32
CA VAL A 203 14.33 5.06 0.10
C VAL A 203 15.16 6.31 0.43
N ALA A 204 16.06 6.72 -0.45
CA ALA A 204 16.83 7.95 -0.24
C ALA A 204 15.91 9.18 -0.18
N LEU A 205 14.98 9.32 -1.16
CA LEU A 205 13.97 10.38 -1.17
C LEU A 205 13.10 10.42 0.08
N SER A 206 12.73 9.26 0.62
CA SER A 206 11.90 9.20 1.83
C SER A 206 12.62 9.69 3.09
N LYS A 207 13.96 9.64 3.11
CA LYS A 207 14.78 10.13 4.23
C LYS A 207 15.04 11.63 4.17
N GLU A 208 14.93 12.24 2.99
CA GLU A 208 15.10 13.68 2.77
C GLU A 208 13.82 14.48 3.07
N ALA A 209 12.69 13.80 3.16
CA ALA A 209 11.39 14.38 3.40
C ALA A 209 11.06 14.42 4.89
#